data_02887b6e715ea6ac59f30b2f4ab95a2f
#
_entry.id   02887b6e715ea6ac59f30b2f4ab95a2f
#
_cell.length_a   1.000
_cell.length_b   1.000
_cell.length_c   1.000
_cell.angle_alpha   90.00
_cell.angle_beta   90.00
_cell.angle_gamma   90.00
#
_symmetry.space_group_name_H-M   'P 1'
#
loop_
_entity.id
_entity.type
_entity.pdbx_description
1 polymer ?
#
loop_
_entity_poly.entity_id
_entity_poly.type
_entity_poly.pdbx_seq_one_letter_code
_entity_poly.pdbx_strand_id
1 'polypeptide(L)'
;EVTGGPVYYIKAAFKGTFGKVLSTLFAVFIILALGFMGNMVQSNSIGAAFVEAFQVFHVELSPVIVGIVVAVIAAVIFLGGTKSLATVVEKIVPIMAGVYIVGSLILICMNITALPAAFLSIIEGAFAPEAVLGAGAGITVREAIRYGVARGLFSNEAGMGSTPHAHARAKAESPHH
;
A
#
# COMPACT_ATOMS: atom_id res chain seq x y z
N GLU A 1 6.66 -25.75 -13.91
CA GLU A 1 6.51 -24.60 -13.01
C GLU A 1 6.79 -23.32 -13.81
N VAL A 2 5.82 -22.43 -13.88
CA VAL A 2 6.03 -21.14 -14.54
C VAL A 2 6.75 -20.23 -13.56
N THR A 3 7.98 -19.88 -13.88
CA THR A 3 8.81 -18.97 -13.10
C THR A 3 9.11 -17.73 -13.91
N GLY A 4 9.01 -16.57 -13.31
CA GLY A 4 9.27 -15.30 -13.99
C GLY A 4 9.53 -14.17 -13.00
N GLY A 5 9.74 -12.99 -13.51
CA GLY A 5 10.02 -11.79 -12.73
C GLY A 5 11.45 -11.28 -12.91
N PRO A 6 11.79 -10.14 -12.29
CA PRO A 6 13.05 -9.44 -12.55
C PRO A 6 14.31 -10.28 -12.33
N VAL A 7 14.30 -11.18 -11.35
CA VAL A 7 15.44 -12.09 -11.10
C VAL A 7 15.81 -12.90 -12.32
N TYR A 8 14.81 -13.34 -13.09
CA TYR A 8 15.02 -14.19 -14.26
C TYR A 8 15.48 -13.39 -15.47
N TYR A 9 14.86 -12.26 -15.77
CA TYR A 9 15.30 -11.46 -16.91
C TYR A 9 16.60 -10.69 -16.66
N ILE A 10 16.93 -10.35 -15.40
CA ILE A 10 18.28 -9.86 -15.07
C ILE A 10 19.33 -10.93 -15.39
N LYS A 11 19.10 -12.19 -15.04
CA LYS A 11 20.00 -13.30 -15.38
C LYS A 11 20.05 -13.57 -16.88
N ALA A 12 18.98 -13.34 -17.61
CA ALA A 12 18.93 -13.50 -19.06
C ALA A 12 19.67 -12.37 -19.78
N ALA A 13 19.52 -11.14 -19.30
CA ALA A 13 20.18 -9.96 -19.88
C ALA A 13 21.69 -9.92 -19.58
N PHE A 14 22.06 -10.22 -18.33
CA PHE A 14 23.46 -10.18 -17.90
C PHE A 14 23.96 -11.59 -17.64
N LYS A 15 24.74 -12.13 -18.59
CA LYS A 15 25.34 -13.46 -18.48
C LYS A 15 26.50 -13.50 -17.49
N GLY A 16 26.74 -14.67 -16.88
CA GLY A 16 27.88 -14.90 -16.00
C GLY A 16 27.65 -14.50 -14.55
N THR A 17 28.76 -14.31 -13.82
CA THR A 17 28.74 -14.03 -12.38
C THR A 17 28.11 -12.69 -12.05
N PHE A 18 28.27 -11.68 -12.89
CA PHE A 18 27.68 -10.36 -12.71
C PHE A 18 26.14 -10.42 -12.67
N GLY A 19 25.52 -11.12 -13.62
CA GLY A 19 24.06 -11.30 -13.64
C GLY A 19 23.53 -12.06 -12.43
N LYS A 20 24.28 -13.05 -11.93
CA LYS A 20 23.93 -13.77 -10.70
C LYS A 20 23.96 -12.85 -9.48
N VAL A 21 25.03 -12.10 -9.30
CA VAL A 21 25.16 -11.16 -8.18
C VAL A 21 24.04 -10.10 -8.22
N LEU A 22 23.83 -9.47 -9.38
CA LEU A 22 22.82 -8.43 -9.55
C LEU A 22 21.41 -8.97 -9.26
N SER A 23 21.08 -10.15 -9.77
CA SER A 23 19.77 -10.78 -9.50
C SER A 23 19.57 -11.16 -8.04
N THR A 24 20.63 -11.58 -7.36
CA THR A 24 20.57 -11.90 -5.92
C THR A 24 20.39 -10.64 -5.09
N LEU A 25 21.13 -9.56 -5.40
CA LEU A 25 20.95 -8.27 -4.74
C LEU A 25 19.53 -7.74 -4.93
N PHE A 26 19.01 -7.82 -6.13
CA PHE A 26 17.61 -7.44 -6.40
C PHE A 26 16.64 -8.25 -5.54
N ALA A 27 16.82 -9.58 -5.46
CA ALA A 27 15.96 -10.44 -4.65
C ALA A 27 16.01 -10.08 -3.15
N VAL A 28 17.18 -9.79 -2.63
CA VAL A 28 17.35 -9.35 -1.23
C VAL A 28 16.66 -8.00 -1.00
N PHE A 29 16.90 -7.03 -1.88
CA PHE A 29 16.32 -5.70 -1.71
C PHE A 29 14.78 -5.69 -1.83
N ILE A 30 14.20 -6.48 -2.74
CA ILE A 30 12.75 -6.55 -2.85
C ILE A 30 12.10 -7.25 -1.65
N ILE A 31 12.76 -8.26 -1.08
CA ILE A 31 12.32 -8.89 0.16
C ILE A 31 12.36 -7.89 1.33
N LEU A 32 13.42 -7.12 1.45
CA LEU A 32 13.55 -6.10 2.49
C LEU A 32 12.50 -4.97 2.29
N ALA A 33 12.31 -4.52 1.06
CA ALA A 33 11.38 -3.42 0.76
C ALA A 33 9.91 -3.84 0.98
N LEU A 34 9.48 -4.97 0.45
CA LEU A 34 8.08 -5.39 0.51
C LEU A 34 7.80 -6.24 1.76
N GLY A 35 8.71 -7.17 2.09
CA GLY A 35 8.53 -8.09 3.22
C GLY A 35 8.64 -7.39 4.58
N PHE A 36 9.53 -6.42 4.72
CA PHE A 36 9.71 -5.69 5.98
C PHE A 36 9.06 -4.32 5.95
N MET A 37 9.57 -3.40 5.13
CA MET A 37 9.14 -2.01 5.16
C MET A 37 7.67 -1.85 4.77
N GLY A 38 7.21 -2.53 3.71
CA GLY A 38 5.83 -2.50 3.27
C GLY A 38 4.87 -3.02 4.33
N ASN A 39 5.16 -4.18 4.89
CA ASN A 39 4.33 -4.78 5.93
C ASN A 39 4.29 -3.97 7.22
N MET A 40 5.41 -3.34 7.62
CA MET A 40 5.45 -2.47 8.80
C MET A 40 4.53 -1.25 8.65
N VAL A 41 4.54 -0.60 7.48
CA VAL A 41 3.68 0.56 7.22
C VAL A 41 2.21 0.17 7.23
N GLN A 42 1.87 -0.95 6.59
CA GLN A 42 0.50 -1.43 6.50
C GLN A 42 -0.03 -1.90 7.86
N SER A 43 0.73 -2.70 8.60
CA SER A 43 0.33 -3.17 9.92
C SER A 43 0.18 -2.04 10.94
N ASN A 44 1.04 -1.02 10.87
CA ASN A 44 0.90 0.17 11.70
C ASN A 44 -0.39 0.95 11.37
N SER A 45 -0.72 1.09 10.09
CA SER A 45 -1.96 1.76 9.66
C SER A 45 -3.20 0.99 10.10
N ILE A 46 -3.17 -0.34 10.02
CA ILE A 46 -4.26 -1.20 10.54
C ILE A 46 -4.39 -1.02 12.06
N GLY A 47 -3.27 -1.08 12.79
CA GLY A 47 -3.26 -0.88 14.22
C GLY A 47 -3.86 0.45 14.65
N ALA A 48 -3.43 1.54 14.01
CA ALA A 48 -3.95 2.88 14.27
C ALA A 48 -5.46 2.98 14.01
N ALA A 49 -5.93 2.47 12.86
CA ALA A 49 -7.34 2.52 12.50
C ALA A 49 -8.23 1.76 13.51
N PHE A 50 -7.80 0.59 13.99
CA PHE A 50 -8.54 -0.14 15.01
C PHE A 50 -8.53 0.58 16.36
N VAL A 51 -7.40 1.13 16.79
CA VAL A 51 -7.32 1.91 18.02
C VAL A 51 -8.28 3.09 17.98
N GLU A 52 -8.26 3.89 16.90
CA GLU A 52 -9.18 5.02 16.72
C GLU A 52 -10.66 4.58 16.70
N ALA A 53 -10.98 3.49 16.01
CA ALA A 53 -12.34 2.97 15.98
C ALA A 53 -12.84 2.54 17.37
N PHE A 54 -11.99 1.92 18.18
CA PHE A 54 -12.36 1.49 19.53
C PHE A 54 -12.39 2.64 20.54
N GLN A 55 -11.63 3.71 20.32
CA GLN A 55 -11.71 4.92 21.14
C GLN A 55 -13.10 5.58 21.08
N VAL A 56 -13.82 5.48 19.97
CA VAL A 56 -15.21 5.96 19.85
C VAL A 56 -16.12 5.27 20.88
N PHE A 57 -15.82 4.04 21.24
CA PHE A 57 -16.54 3.26 22.26
C PHE A 57 -15.93 3.37 23.67
N HIS A 58 -14.98 4.31 23.88
CA HIS A 58 -14.24 4.48 25.13
C HIS A 58 -13.47 3.22 25.58
N VAL A 59 -13.05 2.40 24.62
CA VAL A 59 -12.22 1.21 24.87
C VAL A 59 -10.78 1.51 24.47
N GLU A 60 -9.88 1.44 25.45
CA GLU A 60 -8.44 1.56 25.19
C GLU A 60 -7.90 0.22 24.67
N LEU A 61 -7.75 0.14 23.34
CA LEU A 61 -7.18 -1.02 22.67
C LEU A 61 -5.68 -0.83 22.47
N SER A 62 -4.87 -1.76 22.97
CA SER A 62 -3.43 -1.72 22.70
C SER A 62 -3.13 -2.08 21.22
N PRO A 63 -2.32 -1.26 20.50
CA PRO A 63 -1.90 -1.57 19.13
C PRO A 63 -1.21 -2.94 19.01
N VAL A 64 -0.57 -3.39 20.06
CA VAL A 64 0.11 -4.70 20.12
C VAL A 64 -0.88 -5.85 19.98
N ILE A 65 -2.05 -5.75 20.63
CA ILE A 65 -3.10 -6.78 20.52
C ILE A 65 -3.58 -6.88 19.09
N VAL A 66 -3.85 -5.74 18.45
CA VAL A 66 -4.24 -5.71 17.04
C VAL A 66 -3.17 -6.33 16.16
N GLY A 67 -1.90 -5.98 16.40
CA GLY A 67 -0.76 -6.54 15.67
C GLY A 67 -0.66 -8.06 15.80
N ILE A 68 -0.87 -8.61 17.00
CA ILE A 68 -0.86 -10.07 17.24
C ILE A 68 -2.01 -10.74 16.47
N VAL A 69 -3.22 -10.19 16.54
CA VAL A 69 -4.38 -10.74 15.82
C VAL A 69 -4.14 -10.75 14.30
N VAL A 70 -3.66 -9.63 13.75
CA VAL A 70 -3.33 -9.53 12.32
C VAL A 70 -2.22 -10.53 11.95
N ALA A 71 -1.19 -10.67 12.77
CA ALA A 71 -0.10 -11.62 12.53
C ALA A 71 -0.59 -13.06 12.52
N VAL A 72 -1.48 -13.45 13.44
CA VAL A 72 -2.07 -14.80 13.48
C VAL A 72 -2.91 -15.06 12.24
N ILE A 73 -3.77 -14.11 11.85
CA ILE A 73 -4.61 -14.23 10.64
C ILE A 73 -3.72 -14.38 9.40
N ALA A 74 -2.71 -13.51 9.27
CA ALA A 74 -1.76 -13.57 8.17
C ALA A 74 -1.00 -14.91 8.13
N ALA A 75 -0.54 -15.40 9.28
CA ALA A 75 0.14 -16.70 9.37
C ALA A 75 -0.74 -17.86 8.88
N VAL A 76 -2.00 -17.89 9.29
CA VAL A 76 -2.95 -18.93 8.84
C VAL A 76 -3.14 -18.87 7.32
N ILE A 77 -3.27 -17.67 6.75
CA ILE A 77 -3.44 -17.49 5.30
C ILE A 77 -2.18 -17.93 4.55
N PHE A 78 -0.99 -17.55 5.03
CA PHE A 78 0.29 -17.90 4.41
C PHE A 78 0.62 -19.39 4.51
N LEU A 79 0.22 -20.08 5.58
CA LEU A 79 0.37 -21.54 5.69
C LEU A 79 -0.36 -22.28 4.58
N GLY A 80 -1.47 -21.73 4.06
CA GLY A 80 -2.20 -22.27 2.91
C GLY A 80 -1.52 -22.02 1.55
N GLY A 81 -0.38 -21.32 1.54
CA GLY A 81 0.39 -21.00 0.34
C GLY A 81 -0.25 -19.96 -0.56
N THR A 82 0.35 -19.77 -1.74
CA THR A 82 -0.06 -18.71 -2.69
C THR A 82 -1.48 -18.86 -3.22
N LYS A 83 -2.02 -20.07 -3.29
CA LYS A 83 -3.43 -20.29 -3.71
C LYS A 83 -4.41 -19.79 -2.64
N SER A 84 -4.14 -20.08 -1.37
CA SER A 84 -4.93 -19.61 -0.24
C SER A 84 -4.94 -18.10 -0.19
N LEU A 85 -3.75 -17.48 -0.30
CA LEU A 85 -3.60 -16.05 -0.34
C LEU A 85 -4.42 -15.41 -1.47
N ALA A 86 -4.32 -15.91 -2.69
CA ALA A 86 -5.07 -15.40 -3.83
C ALA A 86 -6.59 -15.48 -3.61
N THR A 87 -7.08 -16.63 -3.12
CA THR A 87 -8.52 -16.83 -2.86
C THR A 87 -9.05 -15.91 -1.76
N VAL A 88 -8.28 -15.68 -0.72
CA VAL A 88 -8.68 -14.77 0.38
C VAL A 88 -8.70 -13.32 -0.10
N VAL A 89 -7.66 -12.89 -0.81
CA VAL A 89 -7.56 -11.52 -1.34
C VAL A 89 -8.68 -11.24 -2.35
N GLU A 90 -8.94 -12.18 -3.27
CA GLU A 90 -10.01 -12.07 -4.26
C GLU A 90 -11.40 -11.83 -3.63
N LYS A 91 -11.64 -12.39 -2.44
CA LYS A 91 -12.91 -12.20 -1.71
C LYS A 91 -12.93 -10.94 -0.85
N ILE A 92 -11.84 -10.67 -0.14
CA ILE A 92 -11.79 -9.56 0.83
C ILE A 92 -11.74 -8.21 0.12
N VAL A 93 -10.98 -8.08 -0.98
CA VAL A 93 -10.80 -6.79 -1.66
C VAL A 93 -12.11 -6.18 -2.17
N PRO A 94 -13.00 -6.92 -2.84
CA PRO A 94 -14.30 -6.36 -3.27
C PRO A 94 -15.18 -5.94 -2.09
N ILE A 95 -15.18 -6.71 -1.00
CA ILE A 95 -15.95 -6.35 0.20
C ILE A 95 -15.41 -5.07 0.81
N MET A 96 -14.09 -4.96 0.97
CA MET A 96 -13.42 -3.78 1.49
C MET A 96 -13.71 -2.54 0.63
N ALA A 97 -13.62 -2.68 -0.70
CA ALA A 97 -13.94 -1.62 -1.65
C ALA A 97 -15.41 -1.21 -1.56
N GLY A 98 -16.33 -2.17 -1.47
CA GLY A 98 -17.76 -1.94 -1.30
C GLY A 98 -18.07 -1.15 -0.04
N VAL A 99 -17.54 -1.56 1.10
CA VAL A 99 -17.71 -0.88 2.39
C VAL A 99 -17.16 0.56 2.32
N TYR A 100 -15.99 0.74 1.72
CA TYR A 100 -15.39 2.06 1.57
C TYR A 100 -16.24 2.98 0.68
N ILE A 101 -16.67 2.49 -0.48
CA ILE A 101 -17.48 3.28 -1.43
C ILE A 101 -18.83 3.65 -0.81
N VAL A 102 -19.53 2.69 -0.22
CA VAL A 102 -20.84 2.92 0.41
C VAL A 102 -20.69 3.89 1.58
N GLY A 103 -19.72 3.67 2.46
CA GLY A 103 -19.45 4.57 3.60
C GLY A 103 -19.11 5.99 3.14
N SER A 104 -18.27 6.13 2.12
CA SER A 104 -17.92 7.43 1.55
C SER A 104 -19.14 8.14 0.94
N LEU A 105 -20.00 7.42 0.21
CA LEU A 105 -21.22 8.00 -0.37
C LEU A 105 -22.18 8.45 0.72
N ILE A 106 -22.36 7.67 1.78
CA ILE A 106 -23.19 8.06 2.93
C ILE A 106 -22.66 9.35 3.55
N LEU A 107 -21.36 9.44 3.83
CA LEU A 107 -20.75 10.64 4.39
C LEU A 107 -20.91 11.86 3.48
N ILE A 108 -20.75 11.70 2.18
CA ILE A 108 -20.97 12.77 1.18
C ILE A 108 -22.42 13.22 1.19
N CYS A 109 -23.36 12.28 1.17
CA CYS A 109 -24.79 12.61 1.19
C CYS A 109 -25.21 13.33 2.48
N MET A 110 -24.69 12.91 3.63
CA MET A 110 -24.96 13.57 4.90
C MET A 110 -24.37 14.98 5.00
N ASN A 111 -23.30 15.27 4.26
CA ASN A 111 -22.62 16.56 4.29
C ASN A 111 -22.64 17.28 2.93
N ILE A 112 -23.68 17.08 2.14
CA ILE A 112 -23.77 17.59 0.77
C ILE A 112 -23.66 19.12 0.69
N THR A 113 -24.17 19.82 1.69
CA THR A 113 -24.08 21.28 1.81
C THR A 113 -22.67 21.79 2.10
N ALA A 114 -21.82 20.96 2.69
CA ALA A 114 -20.42 21.31 2.98
C ALA A 114 -19.48 21.05 1.79
N LEU A 115 -19.93 20.31 0.77
CA LEU A 115 -19.12 19.95 -0.39
C LEU A 115 -18.53 21.17 -1.14
N PRO A 116 -19.31 22.23 -1.47
CA PRO A 116 -18.75 23.39 -2.16
C PRO A 116 -17.65 24.08 -1.34
N ALA A 117 -17.86 24.22 -0.04
CA ALA A 117 -16.85 24.79 0.86
C ALA A 117 -15.59 23.91 0.98
N ALA A 118 -15.76 22.60 0.98
CA ALA A 118 -14.63 21.66 0.99
C ALA A 118 -13.81 21.74 -0.30
N PHE A 119 -14.44 21.84 -1.46
CA PHE A 119 -13.74 22.06 -2.72
C PHE A 119 -13.01 23.40 -2.75
N LEU A 120 -13.65 24.45 -2.25
CA LEU A 120 -13.03 25.77 -2.18
C LEU A 120 -11.79 25.76 -1.30
N SER A 121 -11.88 25.15 -0.12
CA SER A 121 -10.73 25.03 0.81
C SER A 121 -9.58 24.18 0.25
N ILE A 122 -9.85 23.18 -0.59
CA ILE A 122 -8.80 22.43 -1.30
C ILE A 122 -8.07 23.35 -2.30
N ILE A 123 -8.82 24.12 -3.08
CA ILE A 123 -8.25 25.05 -4.07
C ILE A 123 -7.51 26.18 -3.36
N GLU A 124 -8.10 26.78 -2.35
CA GLU A 124 -7.46 27.84 -1.53
C GLU A 124 -6.18 27.31 -0.87
N GLY A 125 -6.23 26.12 -0.25
CA GLY A 125 -5.05 25.50 0.37
C GLY A 125 -3.94 25.16 -0.62
N ALA A 126 -4.28 24.86 -1.88
CA ALA A 126 -3.29 24.58 -2.92
C ALA A 126 -2.61 25.85 -3.47
N PHE A 127 -3.34 26.97 -3.53
CA PHE A 127 -2.88 28.20 -4.18
C PHE A 127 -2.71 29.38 -3.22
N ALA A 128 -3.08 29.28 -1.94
CA ALA A 128 -2.93 30.36 -0.98
C ALA A 128 -1.45 30.65 -0.69
N PRO A 129 -1.02 31.92 -0.82
CA PRO A 129 0.36 32.31 -0.54
C PRO A 129 0.75 32.07 0.93
N GLU A 130 -0.21 32.05 1.83
CA GLU A 130 -0.02 31.82 3.27
C GLU A 130 0.44 30.39 3.58
N ALA A 131 0.03 29.40 2.76
CA ALA A 131 0.57 28.05 2.82
C ALA A 131 2.06 28.00 2.46
N VAL A 132 2.55 29.00 1.72
CA VAL A 132 3.95 29.10 1.26
C VAL A 132 4.80 30.03 2.17
N LEU A 133 4.21 30.98 2.88
CA LEU A 133 4.92 32.07 3.54
C LEU A 133 4.99 32.02 5.08
N GLY A 134 4.28 31.11 5.74
CA GLY A 134 4.40 30.95 7.20
C GLY A 134 5.74 30.36 7.61
N ALA A 135 6.35 30.82 8.69
CA ALA A 135 7.64 30.33 9.19
C ALA A 135 7.63 28.82 9.53
N GLY A 136 6.44 28.21 9.71
CA GLY A 136 6.24 26.78 9.73
C GLY A 136 5.99 26.14 8.36
N ALA A 137 5.70 26.94 7.33
CA ALA A 137 5.29 26.45 6.01
C ALA A 137 6.42 25.74 5.26
N GLY A 138 7.66 26.14 5.42
CA GLY A 138 8.79 25.44 4.81
C GLY A 138 8.93 24.01 5.31
N ILE A 139 8.64 23.77 6.58
CA ILE A 139 8.63 22.43 7.18
C ILE A 139 7.41 21.66 6.70
N THR A 140 6.22 22.27 6.68
CA THR A 140 4.97 21.64 6.24
C THR A 140 4.99 21.31 4.75
N VAL A 141 5.48 22.18 3.88
CA VAL A 141 5.63 21.91 2.45
C VAL A 141 6.66 20.81 2.22
N ARG A 142 7.80 20.85 2.90
CA ARG A 142 8.81 19.79 2.85
C ARG A 142 8.22 18.44 3.27
N GLU A 143 7.49 18.39 4.38
CA GLU A 143 6.88 17.16 4.87
C GLU A 143 5.75 16.69 3.93
N ALA A 144 4.92 17.59 3.41
CA ALA A 144 3.89 17.25 2.44
C ALA A 144 4.49 16.66 1.16
N ILE A 145 5.55 17.25 0.62
CA ILE A 145 6.28 16.70 -0.54
C ILE A 145 6.88 15.33 -0.17
N ARG A 146 7.57 15.26 0.96
CA ARG A 146 8.21 14.01 1.41
C ARG A 146 7.20 12.88 1.56
N TYR A 147 6.12 13.11 2.29
CA TYR A 147 5.11 12.08 2.50
C TYR A 147 4.26 11.82 1.26
N GLY A 148 3.91 12.85 0.49
CA GLY A 148 3.13 12.71 -0.73
C GLY A 148 3.90 11.93 -1.81
N VAL A 149 5.15 12.29 -2.06
CA VAL A 149 6.00 11.56 -3.01
C VAL A 149 6.29 10.15 -2.53
N ALA A 150 6.63 9.97 -1.26
CA ALA A 150 6.88 8.64 -0.70
C ALA A 150 5.65 7.71 -0.80
N ARG A 151 4.47 8.24 -0.49
CA ARG A 151 3.21 7.47 -0.61
C ARG A 151 2.84 7.19 -2.06
N GLY A 152 3.01 8.16 -2.95
CA GLY A 152 2.75 8.00 -4.39
C GLY A 152 3.64 6.94 -5.02
N LEU A 153 4.94 6.97 -4.75
CA LEU A 153 5.90 5.99 -5.24
C LEU A 153 5.62 4.59 -4.66
N PHE A 154 5.33 4.51 -3.37
CA PHE A 154 5.02 3.24 -2.71
C PHE A 154 3.74 2.61 -3.23
N SER A 155 2.67 3.41 -3.42
CA SER A 155 1.38 2.92 -3.90
C SER A 155 1.41 2.50 -5.37
N ASN A 156 2.20 3.17 -6.20
CA ASN A 156 2.28 2.91 -7.63
C ASN A 156 3.07 1.64 -7.96
N GLU A 157 4.03 1.26 -7.10
CA GLU A 157 4.96 0.14 -7.35
C GLU A 157 5.70 0.18 -8.71
N ALA A 158 5.57 1.27 -9.45
CA ALA A 158 6.13 1.42 -10.77
C ALA A 158 7.67 1.35 -10.74
N GLY A 159 8.22 0.37 -11.43
CA GLY A 159 9.66 0.15 -11.50
C GLY A 159 10.27 -0.62 -10.33
N MET A 160 9.53 -0.98 -9.29
CA MET A 160 10.04 -1.80 -8.18
C MET A 160 10.19 -3.28 -8.57
N GLY A 161 9.49 -3.74 -9.60
CA GLY A 161 9.60 -5.11 -10.11
C GLY A 161 8.81 -6.15 -9.30
N SER A 162 7.91 -5.75 -8.42
CA SER A 162 7.01 -6.65 -7.68
C SER A 162 5.92 -7.24 -8.57
N THR A 163 5.25 -6.40 -9.33
CA THR A 163 4.16 -6.76 -10.24
C THR A 163 4.51 -7.89 -11.24
N PRO A 164 5.70 -7.90 -11.88
CA PRO A 164 6.08 -8.99 -12.78
C PRO A 164 6.15 -10.38 -12.11
N HIS A 165 6.40 -10.46 -10.80
CA HIS A 165 6.36 -11.74 -10.10
C HIS A 165 4.94 -12.31 -10.00
N ALA A 166 3.95 -11.46 -9.77
CA ALA A 166 2.55 -11.86 -9.73
C ALA A 166 2.05 -12.24 -11.13
N HIS A 167 2.36 -11.43 -12.15
CA HIS A 167 1.98 -11.67 -13.52
C HIS A 167 2.59 -12.93 -14.11
N ALA A 168 3.81 -13.31 -13.70
CA ALA A 168 4.43 -14.55 -14.15
C ALA A 168 3.63 -15.81 -13.79
N ARG A 169 2.71 -15.72 -12.83
CA ARG A 169 1.82 -16.83 -12.43
C ARG A 169 0.43 -16.75 -13.05
N ALA A 170 0.12 -15.68 -13.76
CA ALA A 170 -1.16 -15.53 -14.44
C ALA A 170 -1.27 -16.54 -15.58
N LYS A 171 -2.43 -17.16 -15.72
CA LYS A 171 -2.78 -18.00 -16.87
C LYS A 171 -3.40 -17.09 -17.92
N ALA A 172 -2.60 -16.61 -18.84
CA ALA A 172 -3.05 -15.81 -19.97
C ALA A 172 -2.84 -16.58 -21.26
N GLU A 173 -3.76 -16.42 -22.22
CA GLU A 173 -3.68 -17.06 -23.54
C GLU A 173 -2.59 -16.42 -24.41
N SER A 174 -2.26 -15.16 -24.15
CA SER A 174 -1.17 -14.45 -24.81
C SER A 174 -0.49 -13.45 -23.87
N PRO A 175 0.77 -13.03 -24.16
CA PRO A 175 1.47 -12.03 -23.38
C PRO A 175 0.80 -10.66 -23.35
N HIS A 176 -0.20 -10.42 -24.20
CA HIS A 176 -0.94 -9.15 -24.30
C HIS A 176 -2.29 -9.17 -23.55
N HIS A 177 -2.64 -10.26 -22.95
CA HIS A 177 -3.79 -10.41 -22.05
C HIS A 177 -3.34 -10.32 -20.61
#